data_1fa290c470e2d148f26dda9cdbc83253
#
_entry.id   1fa290c470e2d148f26dda9cdbc83253
#
_cell.length_a   1.000
_cell.length_b   1.000
_cell.length_c   1.000
_cell.angle_alpha   90.00
_cell.angle_beta   90.00
_cell.angle_gamma   90.00
#
_symmetry.space_group_name_H-M   'P 1'
#
loop_
_entity.id
_entity.type
_entity.pdbx_description
1 polymer ?
#
loop_
_entity_poly.entity_id
_entity_poly.type
_entity_poly.pdbx_seq_one_letter_code
_entity_poly.pdbx_strand_id
1 'polypeptide(L)'
;HAYGLTMFENDDINFYKEKNHPTDSTKYVTPTGYESYISTSKTIKVKEEEEIIFSYKSSRHGPIVNDVLATINESSPIALSWIFTQFENKLLQAIYTMSTANSKEDFKIGASMIHAPGLNVMYGDAKGNIAWWASAKLYKFSPHVKTKFVMDGASGKDDIIEYLDFSQNPMAENPPWNYVYSANNQPDSIAGMIYPGYYLPEDRAKRIVSLLKSKNNWNKKSAKKMINDVKSTVSVDIIKEILNNINLNSFNKQEQAAIEKLKLWDGSNNLDEVAPTIYNKFIYNYLKNTFQDEMGEKLYQQFEETHMIKRVIADQMFSDEIIWWDDITTPDRIETKGNILSKSITETVADLKIQLGEDINYWTWDRVHILEHKHPLGSVEFLRNFFNVGPFPVNGASEVINNLAYKRDKTGIYNIKAGPSTRRIIDFNDIENSISILPTGQSGNQFSKHYKDQAEMFVTGKFRKMKMNKEEIINTSTLVNFKPKF
;
A
#
# COMPACT_ATOMS: atom_id res chain seq x y z
N HIS A 1 20.67 15.42 -9.60
CA HIS A 1 20.20 14.31 -8.79
C HIS A 1 18.82 13.83 -9.27
N ALA A 2 18.44 12.64 -8.83
CA ALA A 2 17.09 12.09 -8.97
C ALA A 2 16.64 11.51 -7.63
N TYR A 3 15.34 11.55 -7.37
CA TYR A 3 14.80 10.98 -6.15
C TYR A 3 13.43 10.33 -6.36
N GLY A 4 13.07 9.46 -5.45
CA GLY A 4 11.78 8.80 -5.40
C GLY A 4 11.24 8.78 -3.98
N LEU A 5 9.91 8.81 -3.86
CA LEU A 5 9.20 8.77 -2.59
C LEU A 5 8.26 7.56 -2.57
N THR A 6 8.23 6.85 -1.44
CA THR A 6 7.20 5.86 -1.14
C THR A 6 6.73 6.03 0.30
N MET A 7 5.55 5.51 0.63
CA MET A 7 5.07 5.51 2.01
C MET A 7 6.01 4.73 2.92
N PHE A 8 6.37 5.31 4.06
CA PHE A 8 7.18 4.65 5.07
C PHE A 8 6.35 3.67 5.90
N GLU A 9 5.05 3.90 6.00
CA GLU A 9 4.07 3.07 6.73
C GLU A 9 4.33 2.99 8.25
N ASN A 10 5.05 3.96 8.81
CA ASN A 10 5.26 4.06 10.25
C ASN A 10 3.96 4.43 10.96
N ASP A 11 3.89 4.05 12.22
CA ASP A 11 2.81 4.46 13.13
C ASP A 11 2.96 5.95 13.46
N ASP A 12 2.08 6.79 12.93
CA ASP A 12 2.06 8.24 13.15
C ASP A 12 0.69 8.76 13.65
N ILE A 13 -0.26 7.83 13.86
CA ILE A 13 -1.60 8.10 14.39
C ILE A 13 -1.88 7.14 15.55
N ASN A 14 -2.28 7.69 16.69
CA ASN A 14 -2.64 6.94 17.87
C ASN A 14 -3.99 7.41 18.43
N PHE A 15 -4.72 6.51 19.07
CA PHE A 15 -5.98 6.80 19.73
C PHE A 15 -5.84 6.65 21.24
N TYR A 16 -6.32 7.67 21.98
CA TYR A 16 -6.30 7.67 23.43
C TYR A 16 -7.72 7.72 23.97
N LYS A 17 -8.03 6.81 24.90
CA LYS A 17 -9.29 6.82 25.66
C LYS A 17 -9.15 7.76 26.84
N GLU A 18 -9.77 8.93 26.72
CA GLU A 18 -9.78 9.92 27.77
C GLU A 18 -10.85 9.57 28.83
N LYS A 19 -10.67 10.09 30.03
CA LYS A 19 -11.64 9.95 31.12
C LYS A 19 -12.14 11.32 31.52
N ASN A 20 -13.45 11.58 31.36
CA ASN A 20 -14.05 12.83 31.81
C ASN A 20 -13.96 12.99 33.33
N HIS A 21 -13.92 14.23 33.79
CA HIS A 21 -14.16 14.56 35.22
C HIS A 21 -15.55 14.06 35.65
N PRO A 22 -15.73 13.50 36.87
CA PRO A 22 -16.99 12.86 37.28
C PRO A 22 -18.22 13.76 37.21
N THR A 23 -18.06 15.07 37.43
CA THR A 23 -19.17 16.05 37.53
C THR A 23 -19.05 17.26 36.61
N ASP A 24 -17.95 17.39 35.88
CA ASP A 24 -17.68 18.50 34.97
C ASP A 24 -17.22 18.02 33.60
N SER A 25 -18.14 17.90 32.64
CA SER A 25 -17.88 17.41 31.28
C SER A 25 -16.96 18.33 30.45
N THR A 26 -16.57 19.51 30.97
CA THR A 26 -15.62 20.40 30.33
C THR A 26 -14.17 20.05 30.67
N LYS A 27 -13.96 19.08 31.59
CA LYS A 27 -12.65 18.67 32.07
C LYS A 27 -12.43 17.16 31.88
N TYR A 28 -11.17 16.79 31.82
CA TYR A 28 -10.72 15.39 31.74
C TYR A 28 -9.60 15.10 32.72
N VAL A 29 -9.39 13.82 33.02
CA VAL A 29 -8.37 13.32 33.94
C VAL A 29 -6.99 13.34 33.29
N THR A 30 -5.99 13.81 34.00
CA THR A 30 -4.56 13.76 33.62
C THR A 30 -3.74 13.12 34.72
N PRO A 31 -2.47 12.76 34.52
CA PRO A 31 -1.61 12.20 35.56
C PRO A 31 -1.45 13.10 36.79
N THR A 32 -1.65 14.41 36.62
CA THR A 32 -1.44 15.43 37.67
C THR A 32 -2.75 16.00 38.21
N GLY A 33 -3.91 15.50 37.76
CA GLY A 33 -5.22 15.98 38.19
C GLY A 33 -6.22 16.12 37.08
N TYR A 34 -6.78 17.31 36.90
CA TYR A 34 -7.78 17.58 35.86
C TYR A 34 -7.38 18.78 35.00
N GLU A 35 -7.58 18.65 33.69
CA GLU A 35 -7.42 19.75 32.75
C GLU A 35 -8.71 20.02 31.98
N SER A 36 -8.89 21.26 31.52
CA SER A 36 -10.03 21.63 30.68
C SER A 36 -9.79 21.24 29.23
N TYR A 37 -10.81 20.69 28.57
CA TYR A 37 -10.78 20.55 27.10
C TYR A 37 -10.65 21.91 26.42
N ILE A 38 -9.88 21.97 25.36
CA ILE A 38 -9.82 23.13 24.47
C ILE A 38 -10.98 22.99 23.47
N SER A 39 -11.94 23.92 23.50
CA SER A 39 -13.04 23.98 22.54
C SER A 39 -12.66 24.86 21.36
N THR A 40 -12.81 24.34 20.15
CA THR A 40 -12.54 25.05 18.90
C THR A 40 -13.78 25.03 18.03
N SER A 41 -14.16 26.21 17.49
CA SER A 41 -15.26 26.34 16.52
C SER A 41 -14.73 26.82 15.18
N LYS A 42 -15.24 26.23 14.12
CA LYS A 42 -14.93 26.59 12.72
C LYS A 42 -16.21 26.81 11.94
N THR A 43 -16.25 27.87 11.15
CA THR A 43 -17.34 28.14 10.23
C THR A 43 -17.00 27.53 8.87
N ILE A 44 -17.88 26.68 8.37
CA ILE A 44 -17.77 26.04 7.05
C ILE A 44 -18.78 26.73 6.13
N LYS A 45 -18.29 27.40 5.10
CA LYS A 45 -19.14 28.00 4.06
C LYS A 45 -19.56 26.94 3.06
N VAL A 46 -20.88 26.71 2.96
CA VAL A 46 -21.47 25.75 2.03
C VAL A 46 -22.02 26.52 0.82
N LYS A 47 -21.70 26.08 -0.38
CA LYS A 47 -22.17 26.75 -1.60
C LYS A 47 -23.69 26.61 -1.71
N GLU A 48 -24.38 27.78 -1.82
CA GLU A 48 -25.84 27.89 -1.97
C GLU A 48 -26.66 27.37 -0.75
N GLU A 49 -26.00 27.23 0.42
CA GLU A 49 -26.63 26.83 1.69
C GLU A 49 -26.16 27.73 2.83
N GLU A 50 -26.76 27.58 4.02
CA GLU A 50 -26.35 28.29 5.22
C GLU A 50 -24.96 27.82 5.70
N GLU A 51 -24.23 28.71 6.36
CA GLU A 51 -22.95 28.39 6.97
C GLU A 51 -23.13 27.38 8.13
N ILE A 52 -22.26 26.37 8.20
CA ILE A 52 -22.27 25.39 9.29
C ILE A 52 -21.20 25.78 10.30
N ILE A 53 -21.59 25.94 11.56
CA ILE A 53 -20.64 26.09 12.66
C ILE A 53 -20.34 24.71 13.24
N PHE A 54 -19.11 24.25 13.02
CA PHE A 54 -18.61 22.98 13.54
C PHE A 54 -17.73 23.24 14.76
N SER A 55 -18.07 22.63 15.89
CA SER A 55 -17.32 22.75 17.15
C SER A 55 -16.82 21.38 17.61
N TYR A 56 -15.58 21.33 18.06
CA TYR A 56 -14.99 20.12 18.61
C TYR A 56 -14.14 20.44 19.84
N LYS A 57 -13.91 19.42 20.68
CA LYS A 57 -13.06 19.47 21.86
C LYS A 57 -11.73 18.81 21.57
N SER A 58 -10.66 19.29 22.22
CA SER A 58 -9.35 18.62 22.19
C SER A 58 -8.84 18.42 23.61
N SER A 59 -8.26 17.27 23.87
CA SER A 59 -7.44 16.99 25.04
C SER A 59 -5.97 17.30 24.75
N ARG A 60 -5.08 16.99 25.69
CA ARG A 60 -3.63 17.07 25.51
C ARG A 60 -3.11 16.13 24.39
N HIS A 61 -3.85 15.06 24.05
CA HIS A 61 -3.48 14.14 22.98
C HIS A 61 -3.97 14.57 21.61
N GLY A 62 -5.03 15.39 21.54
CA GLY A 62 -5.57 15.88 20.28
C GLY A 62 -7.10 16.00 20.27
N PRO A 63 -7.71 16.18 19.10
CA PRO A 63 -9.15 16.34 18.96
C PRO A 63 -9.90 15.05 19.35
N ILE A 64 -11.06 15.24 20.00
CA ILE A 64 -12.00 14.15 20.32
C ILE A 64 -12.77 13.83 19.04
N VAL A 65 -12.79 12.56 18.65
CA VAL A 65 -13.28 12.12 17.32
C VAL A 65 -14.52 11.22 17.37
N ASN A 66 -15.15 11.03 18.53
CA ASN A 66 -16.34 10.20 18.68
C ASN A 66 -17.47 10.58 17.73
N ASP A 67 -17.69 11.87 17.51
CA ASP A 67 -18.82 12.37 16.70
C ASP A 67 -18.53 12.35 15.18
N VAL A 68 -17.27 12.08 14.77
CA VAL A 68 -16.87 12.13 13.36
C VAL A 68 -16.47 10.77 12.79
N LEU A 69 -16.14 9.79 13.64
CA LEU A 69 -15.82 8.43 13.23
C LEU A 69 -16.96 7.48 13.61
N ALA A 70 -17.82 7.17 12.64
CA ALA A 70 -18.98 6.31 12.83
C ALA A 70 -18.69 4.89 13.35
N THR A 71 -17.43 4.47 13.30
CA THR A 71 -16.97 3.17 13.83
C THR A 71 -16.69 3.19 15.32
N ILE A 72 -16.63 4.35 15.96
CA ILE A 72 -16.40 4.48 17.40
C ILE A 72 -17.73 4.34 18.15
N ASN A 73 -17.93 3.21 18.83
CA ASN A 73 -19.09 2.93 19.67
C ASN A 73 -18.77 3.09 21.18
N GLU A 74 -17.81 3.93 21.51
CA GLU A 74 -17.39 4.18 22.90
C GLU A 74 -18.08 5.41 23.47
N SER A 75 -18.56 5.32 24.73
CA SER A 75 -19.09 6.46 25.47
C SER A 75 -18.00 7.36 26.04
N SER A 76 -16.80 6.82 26.25
CA SER A 76 -15.63 7.59 26.66
C SER A 76 -15.08 8.41 25.49
N PRO A 77 -14.59 9.61 25.73
CA PRO A 77 -13.97 10.43 24.68
C PRO A 77 -12.73 9.73 24.11
N ILE A 78 -12.63 9.65 22.80
CA ILE A 78 -11.47 9.12 22.08
C ILE A 78 -10.75 10.29 21.42
N ALA A 79 -9.53 10.54 21.83
CA ALA A 79 -8.65 11.57 21.26
C ALA A 79 -7.80 10.98 20.13
N LEU A 80 -7.70 11.71 19.03
CA LEU A 80 -6.81 11.41 17.89
C LEU A 80 -5.48 12.13 18.07
N SER A 81 -4.42 11.40 18.32
CA SER A 81 -3.05 11.90 18.35
C SER A 81 -2.40 11.64 16.98
N TRP A 82 -2.20 12.69 16.21
CA TRP A 82 -1.63 12.59 14.87
C TRP A 82 -0.42 13.54 14.72
N ILE A 83 0.73 13.00 14.41
CA ILE A 83 1.98 13.75 14.28
C ILE A 83 1.86 14.91 13.30
N PHE A 84 1.09 14.77 12.23
CA PHE A 84 0.85 15.83 11.24
C PHE A 84 0.27 17.11 11.86
N THR A 85 -0.53 16.99 12.93
CA THR A 85 -1.18 18.13 13.61
C THR A 85 -0.39 18.65 14.81
N GLN A 86 0.62 17.93 15.27
CA GLN A 86 1.39 18.28 16.47
C GLN A 86 2.65 19.11 16.17
N PHE A 87 3.14 19.05 14.92
CA PHE A 87 4.34 19.75 14.49
C PHE A 87 4.05 20.71 13.33
N GLU A 88 4.90 21.73 13.19
CA GLU A 88 4.85 22.63 12.05
C GLU A 88 5.03 21.84 10.74
N ASN A 89 4.07 21.99 9.83
CA ASN A 89 4.11 21.33 8.54
C ASN A 89 5.05 22.07 7.56
N LYS A 90 6.23 21.50 7.31
CA LYS A 90 7.24 22.02 6.40
C LYS A 90 7.31 21.26 5.07
N LEU A 91 6.28 20.51 4.71
CA LEU A 91 6.32 19.60 3.55
C LEU A 91 6.61 20.33 2.23
N LEU A 92 6.02 21.49 2.00
CA LEU A 92 6.29 22.29 0.79
C LEU A 92 7.75 22.81 0.78
N GLN A 93 8.24 23.26 1.93
CA GLN A 93 9.64 23.68 2.08
C GLN A 93 10.59 22.50 1.90
N ALA A 94 10.26 21.31 2.44
CA ALA A 94 11.03 20.08 2.24
C ALA A 94 11.17 19.75 0.77
N ILE A 95 10.05 19.71 0.02
CA ILE A 95 10.05 19.41 -1.42
C ILE A 95 10.87 20.45 -2.21
N TYR A 96 10.72 21.74 -1.87
CA TYR A 96 11.50 22.80 -2.51
C TYR A 96 13.00 22.63 -2.24
N THR A 97 13.39 22.42 -0.97
CA THR A 97 14.79 22.21 -0.57
C THR A 97 15.40 20.98 -1.26
N MET A 98 14.67 19.86 -1.26
CA MET A 98 15.11 18.65 -1.97
C MET A 98 15.26 18.88 -3.48
N SER A 99 14.32 19.58 -4.10
CA SER A 99 14.34 19.80 -5.56
C SER A 99 15.42 20.77 -6.02
N THR A 100 15.84 21.71 -5.17
CA THR A 100 16.88 22.70 -5.45
C THR A 100 18.24 22.36 -4.86
N ALA A 101 18.39 21.22 -4.20
CA ALA A 101 19.63 20.78 -3.56
C ALA A 101 20.79 20.63 -4.55
N ASN A 102 21.97 21.10 -4.17
CA ASN A 102 23.21 20.99 -4.96
C ASN A 102 24.11 19.85 -4.48
N SER A 103 23.84 19.30 -3.33
CA SER A 103 24.58 18.20 -2.71
C SER A 103 23.63 17.18 -2.06
N LYS A 104 24.14 15.99 -1.75
CA LYS A 104 23.41 14.98 -0.95
C LYS A 104 23.08 15.53 0.43
N GLU A 105 23.97 16.31 1.01
CA GLU A 105 23.83 16.94 2.34
C GLU A 105 22.70 17.97 2.33
N ASP A 106 22.64 18.87 1.32
CA ASP A 106 21.51 19.80 1.17
C ASP A 106 20.20 19.08 0.98
N PHE A 107 20.20 18.00 0.19
CA PHE A 107 19.01 17.18 -0.03
C PHE A 107 18.52 16.53 1.27
N LYS A 108 19.44 16.00 2.10
CA LYS A 108 19.15 15.41 3.41
C LYS A 108 18.49 16.40 4.36
N ILE A 109 18.90 17.69 4.33
CA ILE A 109 18.24 18.76 5.09
C ILE A 109 16.76 18.86 4.69
N GLY A 110 16.44 18.85 3.39
CA GLY A 110 15.06 18.82 2.94
C GLY A 110 14.28 17.58 3.41
N ALA A 111 14.88 16.40 3.29
CA ALA A 111 14.28 15.15 3.76
C ALA A 111 13.98 15.17 5.27
N SER A 112 14.85 15.79 6.09
CA SER A 112 14.66 15.89 7.54
C SER A 112 13.48 16.78 7.98
N MET A 113 12.98 17.63 7.08
CA MET A 113 11.83 18.50 7.35
C MET A 113 10.49 17.76 7.24
N ILE A 114 10.46 16.54 6.75
CA ILE A 114 9.25 15.73 6.60
C ILE A 114 8.95 15.06 7.94
N HIS A 115 7.87 15.49 8.60
CA HIS A 115 7.45 14.93 9.87
C HIS A 115 6.34 13.88 9.70
N ALA A 116 5.32 14.17 8.87
CA ALA A 116 4.22 13.29 8.50
C ALA A 116 3.59 13.77 7.18
N PRO A 117 3.02 12.86 6.35
CA PRO A 117 3.12 11.42 6.52
C PRO A 117 4.56 10.93 6.39
N GLY A 118 4.90 9.83 7.06
CA GLY A 118 6.23 9.24 6.94
C GLY A 118 6.52 8.78 5.51
N LEU A 119 7.70 9.12 4.99
CA LEU A 119 8.12 8.79 3.63
C LEU A 119 9.48 8.09 3.61
N ASN A 120 9.60 7.05 2.80
CA ASN A 120 10.86 6.55 2.33
C ASN A 120 11.36 7.50 1.24
N VAL A 121 12.43 8.23 1.49
CA VAL A 121 13.05 9.16 0.55
C VAL A 121 14.30 8.50 -0.02
N MET A 122 14.32 8.23 -1.32
CA MET A 122 15.47 7.64 -2.02
C MET A 122 16.11 8.68 -2.91
N TYR A 123 17.44 8.68 -2.94
CA TYR A 123 18.27 9.64 -3.65
C TYR A 123 19.34 8.96 -4.49
N GLY A 124 19.66 9.55 -5.63
CA GLY A 124 20.83 9.22 -6.43
C GLY A 124 21.33 10.44 -7.20
N ASP A 125 22.65 10.54 -7.44
CA ASP A 125 23.22 11.63 -8.18
C ASP A 125 24.28 11.20 -9.23
N ALA A 126 24.68 12.14 -10.08
CA ALA A 126 25.69 11.92 -11.10
C ALA A 126 27.13 11.75 -10.55
N LYS A 127 27.34 11.98 -9.27
CA LYS A 127 28.61 11.76 -8.58
C LYS A 127 28.76 10.35 -8.04
N GLY A 128 27.70 9.51 -8.18
CA GLY A 128 27.65 8.14 -7.71
C GLY A 128 27.13 7.97 -6.30
N ASN A 129 26.65 9.03 -5.65
CA ASN A 129 26.03 8.90 -4.34
C ASN A 129 24.63 8.32 -4.47
N ILE A 130 24.29 7.41 -3.53
CA ILE A 130 22.96 6.86 -3.33
C ILE A 130 22.60 6.94 -1.86
N ALA A 131 21.33 7.19 -1.57
CA ALA A 131 20.86 7.18 -0.18
C ALA A 131 19.38 6.81 -0.07
N TRP A 132 18.99 6.36 1.12
CA TRP A 132 17.65 6.18 1.57
C TRP A 132 17.51 6.71 3.00
N TRP A 133 16.47 7.48 3.26
CA TRP A 133 16.11 7.98 4.57
C TRP A 133 14.63 7.68 4.85
N ALA A 134 14.34 7.14 6.04
CA ALA A 134 12.99 7.09 6.57
C ALA A 134 12.63 8.47 7.16
N SER A 135 12.04 9.32 6.34
CA SER A 135 11.71 10.70 6.69
C SER A 135 10.37 10.75 7.41
N ALA A 136 10.41 10.89 8.72
CA ALA A 136 9.26 11.00 9.61
C ALA A 136 9.68 11.58 10.94
N LYS A 137 8.76 12.15 11.73
CA LYS A 137 8.97 12.43 13.13
C LYS A 137 8.64 11.19 13.94
N LEU A 138 9.67 10.41 14.28
CA LEU A 138 9.54 9.19 15.06
C LEU A 138 9.56 9.47 16.56
N TYR A 139 9.05 8.55 17.35
CA TYR A 139 8.92 8.68 18.80
C TYR A 139 8.98 7.32 19.50
N LYS A 140 9.18 7.34 20.80
CA LYS A 140 9.25 6.14 21.65
C LYS A 140 8.12 6.10 22.66
N PHE A 141 7.65 4.90 22.92
CA PHE A 141 6.78 4.54 24.03
C PHE A 141 7.48 3.64 25.03
N SER A 142 6.91 3.50 26.21
CA SER A 142 7.28 2.44 27.14
C SER A 142 7.06 1.05 26.51
N PRO A 143 7.89 0.04 26.83
CA PRO A 143 7.82 -1.28 26.20
C PRO A 143 6.48 -2.02 26.35
N HIS A 144 5.66 -1.66 27.35
CA HIS A 144 4.34 -2.27 27.56
C HIS A 144 3.27 -1.72 26.62
N VAL A 145 3.48 -0.54 26.01
CA VAL A 145 2.50 0.13 25.15
C VAL A 145 2.35 -0.61 23.83
N LYS A 146 1.11 -0.88 23.46
CA LYS A 146 0.76 -1.52 22.20
C LYS A 146 -0.08 -0.57 21.35
N THR A 147 0.57 0.18 20.50
CA THR A 147 -0.04 1.24 19.68
C THR A 147 -1.11 0.76 18.71
N LYS A 148 -1.24 -0.56 18.50
CA LYS A 148 -2.31 -1.18 17.73
C LYS A 148 -3.70 -1.10 18.42
N PHE A 149 -3.74 -0.75 19.69
CA PHE A 149 -4.95 -0.62 20.48
C PHE A 149 -5.16 0.83 20.92
N VAL A 150 -6.40 1.14 21.32
CA VAL A 150 -6.71 2.41 21.96
C VAL A 150 -5.99 2.46 23.32
N MET A 151 -5.22 3.51 23.54
CA MET A 151 -4.33 3.67 24.68
C MET A 151 -5.01 4.42 25.85
N ASP A 152 -4.44 4.31 27.05
CA ASP A 152 -4.92 5.03 28.24
C ASP A 152 -4.53 6.50 28.18
N GLY A 153 -5.51 7.38 28.02
CA GLY A 153 -5.32 8.83 27.99
C GLY A 153 -5.23 9.49 29.37
N ALA A 154 -5.63 8.77 30.45
CA ALA A 154 -5.77 9.36 31.77
C ALA A 154 -4.51 9.24 32.65
N SER A 155 -3.86 8.08 32.66
CA SER A 155 -2.79 7.78 33.63
C SER A 155 -1.41 8.28 33.23
N GLY A 156 -1.19 8.62 31.97
CA GLY A 156 0.12 8.99 31.41
C GLY A 156 1.08 7.83 31.18
N LYS A 157 0.68 6.60 31.48
CA LYS A 157 1.53 5.41 31.27
C LYS A 157 1.77 5.10 29.81
N ASP A 158 0.81 5.46 28.96
CA ASP A 158 0.83 5.21 27.53
C ASP A 158 1.26 6.47 26.74
N ASP A 159 1.76 7.49 27.40
CA ASP A 159 2.22 8.71 26.73
C ASP A 159 3.52 8.48 25.94
N ILE A 160 3.72 9.29 24.91
CA ILE A 160 5.01 9.37 24.20
C ILE A 160 6.08 9.82 25.19
N ILE A 161 7.17 9.04 25.29
CA ILE A 161 8.30 9.35 26.19
C ILE A 161 9.24 10.36 25.55
N GLU A 162 9.54 10.18 24.28
CA GLU A 162 10.58 10.91 23.57
C GLU A 162 10.28 10.99 22.08
N TYR A 163 10.50 12.16 21.47
CA TYR A 163 10.57 12.31 20.01
C TYR A 163 12.01 12.19 19.54
N LEU A 164 12.24 11.29 18.55
CA LEU A 164 13.57 11.03 18.03
C LEU A 164 14.09 12.20 17.17
N ASP A 165 15.40 12.40 17.19
CA ASP A 165 16.09 13.22 16.19
C ASP A 165 16.13 12.47 14.85
N PHE A 166 16.13 13.22 13.74
CA PHE A 166 16.17 12.63 12.39
C PHE A 166 17.38 11.71 12.17
N SER A 167 18.52 12.00 12.81
CA SER A 167 19.73 11.16 12.74
C SER A 167 19.54 9.76 13.35
N GLN A 168 18.49 9.57 14.15
CA GLN A 168 18.13 8.29 14.76
C GLN A 168 17.13 7.49 13.91
N ASN A 169 16.62 8.08 12.83
CA ASN A 169 15.71 7.38 11.93
C ASN A 169 16.46 6.32 11.10
N PRO A 170 15.79 5.26 10.63
CA PRO A 170 16.34 4.33 9.68
C PRO A 170 16.88 5.03 8.43
N MET A 171 18.12 4.73 8.05
CA MET A 171 18.73 5.31 6.85
C MET A 171 19.91 4.46 6.33
N ALA A 172 20.22 4.62 5.04
CA ALA A 172 21.41 4.07 4.42
C ALA A 172 21.98 5.11 3.44
N GLU A 173 23.28 5.43 3.57
CA GLU A 173 24.00 6.34 2.70
C GLU A 173 25.25 5.65 2.15
N ASN A 174 25.35 5.58 0.82
CA ASN A 174 26.44 4.89 0.10
C ASN A 174 26.76 3.49 0.69
N PRO A 175 25.77 2.61 0.86
CA PRO A 175 25.99 1.32 1.50
C PRO A 175 26.95 0.46 0.66
N PRO A 176 27.75 -0.42 1.30
CA PRO A 176 28.77 -1.21 0.61
C PRO A 176 28.22 -2.21 -0.42
N TRP A 177 26.92 -2.52 -0.36
CA TRP A 177 26.24 -3.35 -1.35
C TRP A 177 25.75 -2.60 -2.59
N ASN A 178 25.99 -1.27 -2.68
CA ASN A 178 25.78 -0.41 -3.85
C ASN A 178 24.33 -0.30 -4.37
N TYR A 179 23.33 -0.41 -3.52
CA TYR A 179 21.94 -0.10 -3.85
C TYR A 179 21.15 0.32 -2.62
N VAL A 180 20.07 1.06 -2.85
CA VAL A 180 19.01 1.30 -1.88
C VAL A 180 17.67 0.97 -2.52
N TYR A 181 16.68 0.58 -1.72
CA TYR A 181 15.35 0.25 -2.22
C TYR A 181 14.28 0.53 -1.16
N SER A 182 13.05 0.58 -1.59
CA SER A 182 11.87 0.53 -0.73
C SER A 182 10.76 -0.28 -1.39
N ALA A 183 10.10 -1.10 -0.61
CA ALA A 183 8.88 -1.82 -0.97
C ALA A 183 7.78 -1.62 0.09
N ASN A 184 7.86 -0.54 0.85
CA ASN A 184 7.00 -0.25 2.01
C ASN A 184 7.09 -1.33 3.11
N ASN A 185 8.11 -2.18 3.07
CA ASN A 185 8.39 -3.19 4.08
C ASN A 185 9.03 -2.55 5.32
N GLN A 186 8.93 -3.23 6.45
CA GLN A 186 9.58 -2.80 7.68
C GLN A 186 11.09 -2.75 7.49
N PRO A 187 11.77 -1.63 7.80
CA PRO A 187 13.23 -1.58 7.79
C PRO A 187 13.81 -2.38 8.96
N ASP A 188 15.05 -2.82 8.80
CA ASP A 188 15.81 -3.44 9.89
C ASP A 188 15.93 -2.49 11.07
N SER A 189 16.07 -3.07 12.28
CA SER A 189 16.23 -2.26 13.48
C SER A 189 17.53 -1.46 13.44
N ILE A 190 17.44 -0.17 13.69
CA ILE A 190 18.58 0.67 14.00
C ILE A 190 18.70 0.76 15.53
N ALA A 191 19.91 0.61 16.03
CA ALA A 191 20.18 0.63 17.47
C ALA A 191 19.29 -0.32 18.29
N GLY A 192 18.94 -1.48 17.75
CA GLY A 192 18.15 -2.49 18.45
C GLY A 192 16.64 -2.24 18.52
N MET A 193 16.13 -1.22 17.84
CA MET A 193 14.71 -0.90 17.84
C MET A 193 14.06 -1.14 16.48
N ILE A 194 12.97 -1.92 16.49
CA ILE A 194 12.04 -2.01 15.36
C ILE A 194 10.94 -0.97 15.59
N TYR A 195 10.83 0.00 14.70
CA TYR A 195 9.81 1.04 14.83
C TYR A 195 8.42 0.49 14.43
N PRO A 196 7.38 0.69 15.26
CA PRO A 196 6.05 0.20 14.97
C PRO A 196 5.45 0.87 13.71
N GLY A 197 4.58 0.11 13.00
CA GLY A 197 3.92 0.61 11.80
C GLY A 197 3.06 -0.45 11.12
N TYR A 198 2.46 -0.05 10.01
CA TYR A 198 1.57 -0.86 9.18
C TYR A 198 2.24 -1.34 7.89
N TYR A 199 3.52 -1.64 7.99
CA TYR A 199 4.38 -2.03 6.88
C TYR A 199 3.77 -3.15 6.02
N LEU A 200 4.01 -3.07 4.71
CA LEU A 200 3.60 -4.11 3.78
C LEU A 200 4.48 -5.38 3.96
N PRO A 201 4.00 -6.55 3.52
CA PRO A 201 4.77 -7.77 3.57
C PRO A 201 6.04 -7.68 2.70
N GLU A 202 6.99 -8.58 2.95
CA GLU A 202 8.31 -8.56 2.33
C GLU A 202 8.36 -9.13 0.91
N ASP A 203 7.23 -9.51 0.32
CA ASP A 203 7.15 -10.17 -1.00
C ASP A 203 7.94 -9.41 -2.06
N ARG A 204 7.62 -8.12 -2.25
CA ARG A 204 8.30 -7.26 -3.22
C ARG A 204 9.75 -7.00 -2.82
N ALA A 205 10.01 -6.80 -1.53
CA ALA A 205 11.35 -6.55 -1.00
C ALA A 205 12.28 -7.73 -1.30
N LYS A 206 11.86 -8.96 -1.01
CA LYS A 206 12.62 -10.19 -1.30
C LYS A 206 12.94 -10.30 -2.79
N ARG A 207 11.95 -10.03 -3.66
CA ARG A 207 12.15 -10.08 -5.11
C ARG A 207 13.10 -8.99 -5.61
N ILE A 208 12.95 -7.74 -5.13
CA ILE A 208 13.84 -6.62 -5.45
C ILE A 208 15.29 -6.96 -5.08
N VAL A 209 15.52 -7.41 -3.86
CA VAL A 209 16.85 -7.76 -3.36
C VAL A 209 17.46 -8.93 -4.15
N SER A 210 16.66 -9.96 -4.45
CA SER A 210 17.09 -11.09 -5.28
C SER A 210 17.59 -10.63 -6.67
N LEU A 211 16.86 -9.71 -7.31
CA LEU A 211 17.26 -9.16 -8.61
C LEU A 211 18.49 -8.25 -8.51
N LEU A 212 18.56 -7.39 -7.50
CA LEU A 212 19.70 -6.48 -7.31
C LEU A 212 20.99 -7.24 -7.00
N LYS A 213 20.94 -8.28 -6.17
CA LYS A 213 22.09 -9.14 -5.84
C LYS A 213 22.58 -9.99 -7.02
N SER A 214 21.73 -10.22 -8.02
CA SER A 214 22.07 -11.12 -9.14
C SER A 214 23.13 -10.58 -10.09
N LYS A 215 23.38 -9.25 -10.08
CA LYS A 215 24.33 -8.57 -10.98
C LYS A 215 24.68 -7.16 -10.51
N ASN A 216 25.84 -6.68 -10.94
CA ASN A 216 26.34 -5.34 -10.63
C ASN A 216 26.31 -4.36 -11.83
N ASN A 217 26.05 -4.85 -13.03
CA ASN A 217 26.04 -4.06 -14.27
C ASN A 217 24.62 -3.71 -14.70
N TRP A 218 24.01 -2.80 -13.98
CA TRP A 218 22.68 -2.30 -14.30
C TRP A 218 22.73 -1.29 -15.44
N ASN A 219 21.73 -1.36 -16.31
CA ASN A 219 21.48 -0.41 -17.38
C ASN A 219 19.97 -0.22 -17.59
N LYS A 220 19.59 0.72 -18.44
CA LYS A 220 18.21 1.06 -18.74
C LYS A 220 17.36 -0.16 -19.14
N LYS A 221 17.91 -1.09 -19.96
CA LYS A 221 17.19 -2.32 -20.38
C LYS A 221 16.91 -3.24 -19.20
N SER A 222 17.89 -3.45 -18.34
CA SER A 222 17.72 -4.32 -17.16
C SER A 222 16.82 -3.70 -16.09
N ALA A 223 16.91 -2.38 -15.87
CA ALA A 223 16.04 -1.65 -14.98
C ALA A 223 14.58 -1.70 -15.48
N LYS A 224 14.36 -1.53 -16.78
CA LYS A 224 13.04 -1.68 -17.40
C LYS A 224 12.45 -3.09 -17.18
N LYS A 225 13.28 -4.14 -17.31
CA LYS A 225 12.83 -5.51 -17.04
C LYS A 225 12.42 -5.68 -15.56
N MET A 226 13.20 -5.11 -14.64
CA MET A 226 12.91 -5.18 -13.20
C MET A 226 11.61 -4.45 -12.83
N ILE A 227 11.38 -3.24 -13.34
CA ILE A 227 10.17 -2.46 -13.06
C ILE A 227 8.89 -3.19 -13.53
N ASN A 228 8.99 -3.97 -14.60
CA ASN A 228 7.89 -4.76 -15.14
C ASN A 228 7.89 -6.23 -14.64
N ASP A 229 8.66 -6.56 -13.61
CA ASP A 229 8.70 -7.92 -13.06
C ASP A 229 7.38 -8.26 -12.37
N VAL A 230 6.83 -9.41 -12.71
CA VAL A 230 5.49 -9.87 -12.30
C VAL A 230 5.55 -11.09 -11.39
N LYS A 231 6.74 -11.45 -10.90
CA LYS A 231 6.96 -12.70 -10.18
C LYS A 231 6.85 -12.51 -8.67
N SER A 232 6.03 -13.36 -8.02
CA SER A 232 5.97 -13.55 -6.58
C SER A 232 6.69 -14.83 -6.18
N THR A 233 7.70 -14.73 -5.33
CA THR A 233 8.37 -15.89 -4.73
C THR A 233 7.60 -16.43 -3.53
N VAL A 234 6.94 -15.56 -2.79
CA VAL A 234 6.14 -15.92 -1.61
C VAL A 234 4.92 -16.75 -1.99
N SER A 235 4.26 -16.44 -3.10
CA SER A 235 3.14 -17.26 -3.60
C SER A 235 3.58 -18.70 -3.89
N VAL A 236 4.78 -18.90 -4.42
CA VAL A 236 5.35 -20.24 -4.65
C VAL A 236 5.58 -20.97 -3.33
N ASP A 237 6.07 -20.29 -2.30
CA ASP A 237 6.28 -20.91 -1.00
C ASP A 237 4.94 -21.24 -0.30
N ILE A 238 3.93 -20.40 -0.44
CA ILE A 238 2.55 -20.68 0.00
C ILE A 238 2.02 -21.94 -0.69
N ILE A 239 2.21 -22.08 -1.99
CA ILE A 239 1.75 -23.29 -2.72
C ILE A 239 2.45 -24.53 -2.22
N LYS A 240 3.75 -24.50 -1.96
CA LYS A 240 4.48 -25.63 -1.36
C LYS A 240 3.88 -26.02 -0.01
N GLU A 241 3.57 -25.02 0.82
CA GLU A 241 2.94 -25.25 2.13
C GLU A 241 1.56 -25.90 1.99
N ILE A 242 0.74 -25.43 1.04
CA ILE A 242 -0.55 -26.05 0.73
C ILE A 242 -0.36 -27.53 0.36
N LEU A 243 0.55 -27.81 -0.59
CA LEU A 243 0.79 -29.17 -1.07
C LEU A 243 1.30 -30.13 0.01
N ASN A 244 2.02 -29.62 1.03
CA ASN A 244 2.49 -30.41 2.16
C ASN A 244 1.36 -30.79 3.14
N ASN A 245 0.25 -30.04 3.14
CA ASN A 245 -0.83 -30.18 4.12
C ASN A 245 -2.11 -30.85 3.56
N ILE A 246 -2.15 -31.16 2.28
CA ILE A 246 -3.33 -31.76 1.63
C ILE A 246 -3.07 -33.18 1.15
N ASN A 247 -4.13 -34.01 1.10
CA ASN A 247 -4.08 -35.33 0.48
C ASN A 247 -4.56 -35.25 -0.98
N LEU A 248 -3.63 -35.34 -1.92
CA LEU A 248 -3.93 -35.25 -3.35
C LEU A 248 -4.95 -36.29 -3.85
N ASN A 249 -5.04 -37.45 -3.21
CA ASN A 249 -5.97 -38.53 -3.60
C ASN A 249 -7.43 -38.25 -3.20
N SER A 250 -7.69 -37.25 -2.37
CA SER A 250 -9.04 -36.86 -1.96
C SER A 250 -9.77 -35.98 -2.99
N PHE A 251 -9.04 -35.48 -3.99
CA PHE A 251 -9.56 -34.53 -4.98
C PHE A 251 -10.03 -35.23 -6.25
N ASN A 252 -11.07 -34.67 -6.87
CA ASN A 252 -11.53 -35.09 -8.18
C ASN A 252 -10.54 -34.70 -9.30
N LYS A 253 -10.75 -35.20 -10.53
CA LYS A 253 -9.85 -34.97 -11.66
C LYS A 253 -9.63 -33.50 -12.00
N GLN A 254 -10.67 -32.64 -11.88
CA GLN A 254 -10.57 -31.23 -12.22
C GLN A 254 -9.83 -30.47 -11.13
N GLU A 255 -10.07 -30.79 -9.84
CA GLU A 255 -9.33 -30.27 -8.71
C GLU A 255 -7.84 -30.66 -8.77
N GLN A 256 -7.53 -31.92 -9.10
CA GLN A 256 -6.15 -32.38 -9.31
C GLN A 256 -5.48 -31.61 -10.47
N ALA A 257 -6.18 -31.33 -11.56
CA ALA A 257 -5.65 -30.53 -12.65
C ALA A 257 -5.36 -29.08 -12.24
N ALA A 258 -6.22 -28.48 -11.40
CA ALA A 258 -5.98 -27.14 -10.83
C ALA A 258 -4.74 -27.12 -9.89
N ILE A 259 -4.63 -28.12 -9.03
CA ILE A 259 -3.47 -28.30 -8.14
C ILE A 259 -2.18 -28.45 -8.96
N GLU A 260 -2.20 -29.22 -10.05
CA GLU A 260 -1.02 -29.41 -10.90
C GLU A 260 -0.63 -28.10 -11.61
N LYS A 261 -1.59 -27.23 -12.04
CA LYS A 261 -1.28 -25.89 -12.55
C LYS A 261 -0.58 -25.05 -11.49
N LEU A 262 -1.04 -25.08 -10.24
CA LEU A 262 -0.38 -24.36 -9.13
C LEU A 262 1.02 -24.90 -8.83
N LYS A 263 1.19 -26.22 -8.80
CA LYS A 263 2.46 -26.90 -8.52
C LYS A 263 3.55 -26.56 -9.54
N LEU A 264 3.19 -26.41 -10.80
CA LEU A 264 4.10 -26.08 -11.91
C LEU A 264 4.33 -24.57 -12.05
N TRP A 265 3.56 -23.74 -11.35
CA TRP A 265 3.66 -22.30 -11.45
C TRP A 265 4.94 -21.76 -10.77
N ASP A 266 5.65 -20.89 -11.48
CA ASP A 266 6.88 -20.28 -10.99
C ASP A 266 6.64 -18.94 -10.23
N GLY A 267 5.38 -18.57 -10.04
CA GLY A 267 4.97 -17.31 -9.39
C GLY A 267 4.79 -16.13 -10.34
N SER A 268 4.94 -16.30 -11.65
CA SER A 268 4.75 -15.24 -12.63
C SER A 268 3.26 -14.97 -12.86
N ASN A 269 2.89 -13.68 -12.93
CA ASN A 269 1.50 -13.24 -13.13
C ASN A 269 1.36 -12.62 -14.53
N ASN A 270 1.55 -13.45 -15.57
CA ASN A 270 1.36 -13.08 -16.97
C ASN A 270 -0.09 -13.32 -17.40
N LEU A 271 -0.53 -12.57 -18.40
CA LEU A 271 -1.93 -12.59 -18.87
C LEU A 271 -2.41 -13.97 -19.36
N ASP A 272 -1.55 -14.73 -20.00
CA ASP A 272 -1.83 -16.03 -20.59
C ASP A 272 -1.75 -17.22 -19.60
N GLU A 273 -1.35 -16.95 -18.34
CA GLU A 273 -1.23 -17.96 -17.31
C GLU A 273 -2.54 -18.21 -16.57
N VAL A 274 -2.77 -19.48 -16.23
CA VAL A 274 -3.96 -19.97 -15.51
C VAL A 274 -3.74 -19.94 -13.98
N ALA A 275 -2.54 -20.26 -13.55
CA ALA A 275 -2.23 -20.41 -12.13
C ALA A 275 -2.49 -19.16 -11.28
N PRO A 276 -2.23 -17.92 -11.74
CA PRO A 276 -2.58 -16.71 -10.99
C PRO A 276 -4.06 -16.59 -10.66
N THR A 277 -4.93 -16.98 -11.59
CA THR A 277 -6.39 -16.96 -11.38
C THR A 277 -6.80 -17.95 -10.30
N ILE A 278 -6.31 -19.19 -10.39
CA ILE A 278 -6.58 -20.23 -9.39
C ILE A 278 -6.03 -19.79 -8.02
N TYR A 279 -4.79 -19.32 -7.95
CA TYR A 279 -4.15 -18.88 -6.71
C TYR A 279 -4.93 -17.75 -6.03
N ASN A 280 -5.29 -16.71 -6.75
CA ASN A 280 -5.99 -15.57 -6.16
C ASN A 280 -7.40 -15.93 -5.68
N LYS A 281 -8.11 -16.79 -6.41
CA LYS A 281 -9.43 -17.28 -5.97
C LYS A 281 -9.29 -18.21 -4.76
N PHE A 282 -8.23 -19.06 -4.73
CA PHE A 282 -7.91 -19.86 -3.57
C PHE A 282 -7.61 -19.00 -2.33
N ILE A 283 -6.80 -17.95 -2.45
CA ILE A 283 -6.52 -17.05 -1.33
C ILE A 283 -7.80 -16.40 -0.79
N TYR A 284 -8.74 -16.02 -1.64
CA TYR A 284 -10.04 -15.53 -1.19
C TYR A 284 -10.79 -16.57 -0.36
N ASN A 285 -10.97 -17.79 -0.88
CA ASN A 285 -11.69 -18.85 -0.19
C ASN A 285 -10.96 -19.33 1.10
N TYR A 286 -9.63 -19.39 1.04
CA TYR A 286 -8.79 -19.70 2.19
C TYR A 286 -9.01 -18.71 3.35
N LEU A 287 -8.90 -17.40 3.09
CA LEU A 287 -9.09 -16.38 4.12
C LEU A 287 -10.52 -16.39 4.67
N LYS A 288 -11.51 -16.58 3.80
CA LYS A 288 -12.91 -16.71 4.19
C LYS A 288 -13.12 -17.90 5.11
N ASN A 289 -12.64 -19.08 4.71
CA ASN A 289 -12.83 -20.33 5.46
C ASN A 289 -12.02 -20.40 6.76
N THR A 290 -11.02 -19.52 6.91
CA THR A 290 -10.16 -19.45 8.10
C THR A 290 -10.66 -18.43 9.13
N PHE A 291 -11.35 -17.35 8.72
CA PHE A 291 -11.60 -16.23 9.62
C PHE A 291 -13.08 -15.84 9.76
N GLN A 292 -13.93 -16.16 8.76
CA GLN A 292 -15.26 -15.59 8.72
C GLN A 292 -16.18 -16.16 9.80
N ASP A 293 -16.02 -17.39 10.19
CA ASP A 293 -16.87 -18.06 11.18
C ASP A 293 -16.70 -17.46 12.58
N GLU A 294 -15.47 -17.18 13.07
CA GLU A 294 -15.25 -16.51 14.34
C GLU A 294 -15.56 -15.01 14.29
N MET A 295 -15.20 -14.36 13.19
CA MET A 295 -15.41 -12.91 13.05
C MET A 295 -16.88 -12.56 12.80
N GLY A 296 -17.65 -13.46 12.19
CA GLY A 296 -18.94 -13.16 11.59
C GLY A 296 -18.80 -12.27 10.35
N GLU A 297 -19.84 -12.25 9.51
CA GLU A 297 -19.80 -11.61 8.20
C GLU A 297 -19.41 -10.12 8.26
N LYS A 298 -19.98 -9.36 9.20
CA LYS A 298 -19.77 -7.91 9.29
C LYS A 298 -18.31 -7.54 9.61
N LEU A 299 -17.71 -8.22 10.61
CA LEU A 299 -16.33 -7.94 11.00
C LEU A 299 -15.35 -8.47 9.95
N TYR A 300 -15.65 -9.62 9.35
CA TYR A 300 -14.83 -10.17 8.26
C TYR A 300 -14.80 -9.23 7.05
N GLN A 301 -15.94 -8.63 6.65
CA GLN A 301 -15.96 -7.62 5.57
C GLN A 301 -15.12 -6.40 5.90
N GLN A 302 -15.11 -5.94 7.17
CA GLN A 302 -14.21 -4.85 7.60
C GLN A 302 -12.74 -5.27 7.54
N PHE A 303 -12.43 -6.50 7.95
CA PHE A 303 -11.08 -7.06 7.88
C PHE A 303 -10.57 -7.13 6.43
N GLU A 304 -11.41 -7.55 5.48
CA GLU A 304 -11.05 -7.58 4.05
C GLU A 304 -10.67 -6.21 3.47
N GLU A 305 -11.16 -5.10 4.06
CA GLU A 305 -10.82 -3.75 3.62
C GLU A 305 -9.49 -3.24 4.23
N THR A 306 -8.92 -3.94 5.20
CA THR A 306 -7.69 -3.51 5.89
C THR A 306 -6.43 -3.89 5.12
N HIS A 307 -5.35 -3.13 5.33
CA HIS A 307 -4.00 -3.51 4.87
C HIS A 307 -3.47 -4.79 5.54
N MET A 308 -3.98 -5.11 6.73
CA MET A 308 -3.53 -6.25 7.52
C MET A 308 -3.72 -7.59 6.81
N ILE A 309 -4.76 -7.71 5.97
CA ILE A 309 -5.03 -8.93 5.23
C ILE A 309 -3.83 -9.40 4.38
N LYS A 310 -3.05 -8.46 3.83
CA LYS A 310 -1.87 -8.77 3.02
C LYS A 310 -0.77 -9.46 3.83
N ARG A 311 -0.61 -9.10 5.10
CA ARG A 311 0.37 -9.70 6.00
C ARG A 311 -0.10 -11.07 6.50
N VAL A 312 -1.38 -11.14 6.86
CA VAL A 312 -2.00 -12.34 7.42
C VAL A 312 -1.97 -13.52 6.45
N ILE A 313 -2.02 -13.29 5.12
CA ILE A 313 -2.00 -14.37 4.13
C ILE A 313 -0.82 -15.33 4.35
N ALA A 314 0.39 -14.81 4.45
CA ALA A 314 1.58 -15.63 4.62
C ALA A 314 1.77 -16.05 6.09
N ASP A 315 1.61 -15.12 7.04
CA ASP A 315 1.82 -15.39 8.47
C ASP A 315 0.92 -16.53 8.95
N GLN A 316 -0.36 -16.51 8.53
CA GLN A 316 -1.32 -17.55 8.87
C GLN A 316 -1.01 -18.89 8.17
N MET A 317 -0.66 -18.83 6.87
CA MET A 317 -0.36 -20.04 6.10
C MET A 317 0.80 -20.85 6.70
N PHE A 318 1.81 -20.19 7.24
CA PHE A 318 2.98 -20.84 7.82
C PHE A 318 2.84 -21.14 9.32
N SER A 319 1.68 -20.91 9.93
CA SER A 319 1.38 -21.27 11.32
C SER A 319 0.54 -22.55 11.37
N ASP A 320 1.00 -23.53 12.17
CA ASP A 320 0.30 -24.80 12.34
C ASP A 320 -0.59 -24.84 13.60
N GLU A 321 -0.24 -24.07 14.60
CA GLU A 321 -0.88 -24.08 15.94
C GLU A 321 -1.75 -22.84 16.13
N ILE A 322 -2.86 -22.74 15.42
CA ILE A 322 -3.79 -21.64 15.59
C ILE A 322 -5.23 -22.10 15.67
N ILE A 323 -5.97 -21.40 16.51
CA ILE A 323 -7.40 -21.64 16.74
C ILE A 323 -8.26 -21.40 15.50
N TRP A 324 -7.77 -20.57 14.57
CA TRP A 324 -8.46 -20.18 13.34
C TRP A 324 -8.59 -21.29 12.29
N TRP A 325 -7.97 -22.47 12.50
CA TRP A 325 -8.16 -23.60 11.60
C TRP A 325 -9.44 -24.40 11.90
N ASP A 326 -10.05 -24.20 13.07
CA ASP A 326 -11.28 -24.86 13.43
C ASP A 326 -12.48 -24.08 12.87
N ASP A 327 -13.43 -24.74 12.23
CA ASP A 327 -14.69 -24.14 11.78
C ASP A 327 -15.69 -24.25 12.92
N ILE A 328 -15.86 -23.19 13.71
CA ILE A 328 -16.74 -23.19 14.90
C ILE A 328 -18.21 -23.44 14.58
N THR A 329 -18.59 -23.45 13.31
CA THR A 329 -19.96 -23.81 12.89
C THR A 329 -20.18 -25.33 12.80
N THR A 330 -19.12 -26.13 12.96
CA THR A 330 -19.17 -27.59 12.96
C THR A 330 -18.80 -28.19 14.32
N PRO A 331 -19.69 -28.09 15.36
CA PRO A 331 -19.35 -28.36 16.75
C PRO A 331 -18.99 -29.83 17.04
N ASP A 332 -19.30 -30.75 16.12
CA ASP A 332 -19.04 -32.19 16.30
C ASP A 332 -17.66 -32.64 15.83
N ARG A 333 -16.84 -31.73 15.31
CA ARG A 333 -15.47 -32.02 14.89
C ARG A 333 -14.59 -30.79 15.00
N ILE A 334 -13.28 -31.01 15.10
CA ILE A 334 -12.25 -29.97 15.06
C ILE A 334 -11.54 -30.09 13.71
N GLU A 335 -11.58 -29.04 12.93
CA GLU A 335 -10.89 -28.95 11.65
C GLU A 335 -9.39 -28.71 11.86
N THR A 336 -8.64 -29.19 10.90
CA THR A 336 -7.19 -28.94 10.79
C THR A 336 -6.89 -28.00 9.63
N LYS A 337 -5.68 -27.43 9.60
CA LYS A 337 -5.15 -26.70 8.46
C LYS A 337 -5.42 -27.42 7.13
N GLY A 338 -5.11 -28.72 7.05
CA GLY A 338 -5.33 -29.54 5.86
C GLY A 338 -6.81 -29.63 5.44
N ASN A 339 -7.75 -29.65 6.41
CA ASN A 339 -9.18 -29.65 6.11
C ASN A 339 -9.62 -28.31 5.48
N ILE A 340 -9.23 -27.19 6.08
CA ILE A 340 -9.55 -25.84 5.57
C ILE A 340 -8.94 -25.60 4.18
N LEU A 341 -7.66 -25.98 3.99
CA LEU A 341 -7.00 -25.87 2.70
C LEU A 341 -7.69 -26.71 1.62
N SER A 342 -8.08 -27.95 1.96
CA SER A 342 -8.80 -28.85 1.03
C SER A 342 -10.18 -28.32 0.66
N LYS A 343 -10.97 -27.84 1.65
CA LYS A 343 -12.24 -27.17 1.43
C LYS A 343 -12.09 -25.97 0.49
N SER A 344 -11.07 -25.15 0.74
CA SER A 344 -10.79 -23.94 -0.06
C SER A 344 -10.40 -24.25 -1.51
N ILE A 345 -9.68 -25.35 -1.78
CA ILE A 345 -9.37 -25.81 -3.13
C ILE A 345 -10.64 -26.25 -3.87
N THR A 346 -11.46 -27.08 -3.23
CA THR A 346 -12.71 -27.56 -3.81
C THR A 346 -13.66 -26.41 -4.17
N GLU A 347 -13.85 -25.46 -3.24
CA GLU A 347 -14.65 -24.26 -3.48
C GLU A 347 -14.05 -23.39 -4.61
N THR A 348 -12.73 -23.26 -4.67
CA THR A 348 -12.04 -22.50 -5.73
C THR A 348 -12.33 -23.07 -7.12
N VAL A 349 -12.22 -24.37 -7.27
CA VAL A 349 -12.48 -25.02 -8.56
C VAL A 349 -13.96 -24.92 -8.95
N ALA A 350 -14.87 -25.10 -7.98
CA ALA A 350 -16.31 -24.94 -8.22
C ALA A 350 -16.66 -23.50 -8.64
N ASP A 351 -16.14 -22.51 -7.95
CA ASP A 351 -16.35 -21.09 -8.26
C ASP A 351 -15.85 -20.71 -9.63
N LEU A 352 -14.60 -21.10 -9.96
CA LEU A 352 -13.98 -20.77 -11.26
C LEU A 352 -14.67 -21.48 -12.42
N LYS A 353 -15.18 -22.70 -12.20
CA LYS A 353 -16.00 -23.42 -13.17
C LYS A 353 -17.29 -22.65 -13.49
N ILE A 354 -17.97 -22.14 -12.48
CA ILE A 354 -19.17 -21.30 -12.66
C ILE A 354 -18.83 -20.00 -13.37
N GLN A 355 -17.73 -19.37 -12.98
CA GLN A 355 -17.34 -18.04 -13.47
C GLN A 355 -16.76 -18.06 -14.89
N LEU A 356 -15.88 -19.03 -15.19
CA LEU A 356 -15.04 -19.05 -16.39
C LEU A 356 -15.30 -20.24 -17.31
N GLY A 357 -16.12 -21.22 -16.88
CA GLY A 357 -16.49 -22.42 -17.62
C GLY A 357 -15.67 -23.66 -17.24
N GLU A 358 -16.01 -24.78 -17.84
CA GLU A 358 -15.51 -26.14 -17.50
C GLU A 358 -14.00 -26.32 -17.82
N ASP A 359 -13.51 -25.71 -18.89
CA ASP A 359 -12.13 -25.91 -19.34
C ASP A 359 -11.18 -25.00 -18.58
N ILE A 360 -10.36 -25.62 -17.72
CA ILE A 360 -9.36 -24.95 -16.89
C ILE A 360 -8.34 -24.15 -17.71
N ASN A 361 -8.06 -24.51 -18.97
CA ASN A 361 -7.11 -23.79 -19.81
C ASN A 361 -7.61 -22.39 -20.20
N TYR A 362 -8.90 -22.11 -20.07
CA TYR A 362 -9.48 -20.79 -20.27
C TYR A 362 -9.54 -19.94 -18.99
N TRP A 363 -9.07 -20.42 -17.84
CA TRP A 363 -9.03 -19.64 -16.60
C TRP A 363 -7.82 -18.68 -16.56
N THR A 364 -7.54 -18.05 -17.68
CA THR A 364 -6.37 -17.19 -17.85
C THR A 364 -6.49 -15.87 -17.10
N TRP A 365 -5.35 -15.30 -16.70
CA TRP A 365 -5.26 -14.10 -15.89
C TRP A 365 -5.83 -12.85 -16.59
N ASP A 366 -5.75 -12.78 -17.92
CA ASP A 366 -6.32 -11.70 -18.73
C ASP A 366 -7.84 -11.56 -18.63
N ARG A 367 -8.53 -12.63 -18.27
CA ARG A 367 -9.99 -12.63 -18.13
C ARG A 367 -10.47 -12.02 -16.83
N VAL A 368 -9.60 -11.90 -15.83
CA VAL A 368 -9.98 -11.53 -14.46
C VAL A 368 -9.18 -10.34 -13.89
N HIS A 369 -8.02 -9.99 -14.43
CA HIS A 369 -7.16 -8.92 -13.91
C HIS A 369 -7.19 -7.68 -14.79
N ILE A 370 -7.99 -6.68 -14.39
CA ILE A 370 -8.44 -5.59 -15.24
C ILE A 370 -8.06 -4.23 -14.65
N LEU A 371 -7.44 -3.38 -15.49
CA LEU A 371 -7.14 -1.98 -15.19
C LEU A 371 -8.11 -1.05 -15.93
N GLU A 372 -8.85 -0.26 -15.20
CA GLU A 372 -9.63 0.85 -15.74
C GLU A 372 -9.42 2.10 -14.88
N HIS A 373 -8.95 3.18 -15.50
CA HIS A 373 -8.86 4.48 -14.86
C HIS A 373 -10.20 5.19 -14.95
N LYS A 374 -10.91 5.24 -13.82
CA LYS A 374 -12.26 5.78 -13.72
C LYS A 374 -12.23 7.30 -13.61
N HIS A 375 -13.10 7.94 -14.38
CA HIS A 375 -13.41 9.37 -14.26
C HIS A 375 -14.76 9.53 -13.56
N PRO A 376 -14.99 10.59 -12.74
CA PRO A 376 -16.29 10.81 -12.09
C PRO A 376 -17.49 10.76 -13.03
N LEU A 377 -17.39 11.41 -14.20
CA LEU A 377 -18.45 11.37 -15.23
C LEU A 377 -18.59 10.00 -15.90
N GLY A 378 -17.57 9.16 -15.86
CA GLY A 378 -17.61 7.79 -16.37
C GLY A 378 -18.36 6.81 -15.47
N SER A 379 -18.88 7.26 -14.30
CA SER A 379 -19.83 6.50 -13.49
C SER A 379 -21.21 6.38 -14.15
N VAL A 380 -21.54 7.31 -15.05
CA VAL A 380 -22.72 7.24 -15.90
C VAL A 380 -22.39 6.31 -17.08
N GLU A 381 -23.09 5.19 -17.22
CA GLU A 381 -22.80 4.13 -18.21
C GLU A 381 -22.62 4.66 -19.63
N PHE A 382 -23.52 5.55 -20.07
CA PHE A 382 -23.45 6.18 -21.39
C PHE A 382 -22.15 6.98 -21.64
N LEU A 383 -21.57 7.57 -20.55
CA LEU A 383 -20.37 8.43 -20.62
C LEU A 383 -19.08 7.63 -20.36
N ARG A 384 -19.17 6.37 -19.92
CA ARG A 384 -18.03 5.57 -19.52
C ARG A 384 -16.94 5.50 -20.58
N ASN A 385 -17.31 5.19 -21.81
CA ASN A 385 -16.36 5.04 -22.92
C ASN A 385 -15.70 6.35 -23.35
N PHE A 386 -16.29 7.50 -23.01
CA PHE A 386 -15.72 8.81 -23.30
C PHE A 386 -14.71 9.25 -22.24
N PHE A 387 -14.97 8.94 -20.96
CA PHE A 387 -14.20 9.48 -19.85
C PHE A 387 -13.27 8.48 -19.20
N ASN A 388 -13.63 7.19 -19.13
CA ASN A 388 -12.73 6.19 -18.55
C ASN A 388 -11.64 5.80 -19.55
N VAL A 389 -10.47 5.41 -19.03
CA VAL A 389 -9.34 4.89 -19.83
C VAL A 389 -9.15 3.42 -19.51
N GLY A 390 -9.37 2.57 -20.47
CA GLY A 390 -9.49 1.12 -20.34
C GLY A 390 -10.90 0.64 -20.69
N PRO A 391 -11.34 -0.55 -20.25
CA PRO A 391 -10.57 -1.53 -19.45
C PRO A 391 -9.45 -2.21 -20.24
N PHE A 392 -8.34 -2.53 -19.58
CA PHE A 392 -7.22 -3.28 -20.13
C PHE A 392 -6.95 -4.52 -19.29
N PRO A 393 -6.77 -5.70 -19.86
CA PRO A 393 -6.10 -6.79 -19.18
C PRO A 393 -4.61 -6.43 -19.00
N VAL A 394 -4.05 -6.67 -17.81
CA VAL A 394 -2.67 -6.25 -17.52
C VAL A 394 -1.89 -7.32 -16.77
N ASN A 395 -0.61 -7.44 -17.12
CA ASN A 395 0.34 -8.28 -16.37
C ASN A 395 0.61 -7.71 -14.98
N GLY A 396 0.99 -8.57 -14.04
CA GLY A 396 1.29 -8.19 -12.65
C GLY A 396 0.20 -8.64 -11.69
N ALA A 397 0.35 -8.28 -10.44
CA ALA A 397 -0.57 -8.62 -9.36
C ALA A 397 -0.35 -7.71 -8.15
N SER A 398 -1.11 -7.91 -7.09
CA SER A 398 -0.78 -7.36 -5.77
C SER A 398 0.51 -7.98 -5.24
N GLU A 399 1.38 -7.17 -4.64
CA GLU A 399 2.64 -7.58 -3.98
C GLU A 399 3.70 -8.22 -4.91
N VAL A 400 3.68 -7.91 -6.21
CA VAL A 400 4.82 -8.09 -7.13
C VAL A 400 5.45 -6.74 -7.46
N ILE A 401 6.63 -6.69 -8.11
CA ILE A 401 7.30 -5.39 -8.39
C ILE A 401 6.44 -4.52 -9.33
N ASN A 402 5.85 -5.10 -10.38
CA ASN A 402 4.78 -4.45 -11.14
C ASN A 402 3.48 -4.51 -10.34
N ASN A 403 3.44 -3.76 -9.24
CA ASN A 403 2.37 -3.80 -8.25
C ASN A 403 1.10 -3.13 -8.77
N LEU A 404 0.09 -3.93 -9.05
CA LEU A 404 -1.24 -3.50 -9.48
C LEU A 404 -2.25 -4.08 -8.48
N ALA A 405 -2.48 -3.32 -7.41
CA ALA A 405 -3.24 -3.76 -6.25
C ALA A 405 -4.74 -3.80 -6.52
N TYR A 406 -5.36 -4.86 -6.06
CA TYR A 406 -6.80 -5.12 -6.16
C TYR A 406 -7.34 -5.69 -4.84
N LYS A 407 -8.67 -5.71 -4.69
CA LYS A 407 -9.35 -6.46 -3.65
C LYS A 407 -9.67 -7.86 -4.18
N ARG A 408 -9.47 -8.88 -3.34
CA ARG A 408 -10.00 -10.22 -3.58
C ARG A 408 -11.41 -10.27 -3.00
N ASP A 409 -12.38 -10.63 -3.81
CA ASP A 409 -13.78 -10.75 -3.40
C ASP A 409 -14.47 -11.95 -4.07
N LYS A 410 -15.72 -12.17 -3.71
CA LYS A 410 -16.51 -13.28 -4.24
C LYS A 410 -16.66 -13.30 -5.76
N THR A 411 -16.54 -12.15 -6.41
CA THR A 411 -16.71 -12.07 -7.88
C THR A 411 -15.58 -12.73 -8.64
N GLY A 412 -14.39 -12.85 -8.04
CA GLY A 412 -13.20 -13.37 -8.70
C GLY A 412 -12.73 -12.49 -9.89
N ILE A 413 -13.19 -11.23 -9.94
CA ILE A 413 -12.71 -10.21 -10.88
C ILE A 413 -11.83 -9.24 -10.13
N TYR A 414 -10.57 -9.18 -10.50
CA TYR A 414 -9.55 -8.40 -9.80
C TYR A 414 -9.39 -7.03 -10.47
N ASN A 415 -10.37 -6.15 -10.22
CA ASN A 415 -10.30 -4.77 -10.68
C ASN A 415 -9.23 -4.01 -9.91
N ILE A 416 -8.27 -3.44 -10.63
CA ILE A 416 -7.15 -2.71 -10.04
C ILE A 416 -7.65 -1.40 -9.41
N LYS A 417 -7.30 -1.20 -8.13
CA LYS A 417 -7.64 -0.01 -7.35
C LYS A 417 -6.45 0.94 -7.17
N ALA A 418 -5.23 0.41 -7.19
CA ALA A 418 -4.02 1.20 -7.02
C ALA A 418 -2.84 0.59 -7.78
N GLY A 419 -1.93 1.46 -8.22
CA GLY A 419 -0.73 1.06 -8.95
C GLY A 419 0.24 2.22 -9.12
N PRO A 420 1.36 2.04 -9.85
CA PRO A 420 2.33 3.10 -10.07
C PRO A 420 1.71 4.26 -10.85
N SER A 421 1.70 5.46 -10.27
CA SER A 421 1.27 6.69 -10.95
C SER A 421 2.28 7.19 -11.99
N THR A 422 3.52 6.73 -11.89
CA THR A 422 4.58 6.98 -12.86
C THR A 422 5.66 5.91 -12.72
N ARG A 423 6.27 5.53 -13.83
CA ARG A 423 7.51 4.76 -13.84
C ARG A 423 8.60 5.59 -14.48
N ARG A 424 9.77 5.66 -13.87
CA ARG A 424 10.92 6.42 -14.37
C ARG A 424 12.18 5.58 -14.26
N ILE A 425 13.05 5.74 -15.24
CA ILE A 425 14.42 5.22 -15.22
C ILE A 425 15.34 6.37 -15.60
N ILE A 426 16.11 6.81 -14.63
CA ILE A 426 17.08 7.89 -14.78
C ILE A 426 18.46 7.24 -14.88
N ASP A 427 19.13 7.46 -15.99
CA ASP A 427 20.48 6.96 -16.24
C ASP A 427 21.44 8.14 -16.26
N PHE A 428 22.21 8.34 -15.18
CA PHE A 428 23.14 9.46 -15.09
C PHE A 428 24.31 9.38 -16.07
N ASN A 429 24.58 8.20 -16.63
CA ASN A 429 25.57 8.04 -17.69
C ASN A 429 25.01 8.42 -19.07
N ASP A 430 23.70 8.48 -19.22
CA ASP A 430 22.99 8.83 -20.45
C ASP A 430 21.70 9.59 -20.10
N ILE A 431 21.87 10.72 -19.42
CA ILE A 431 20.77 11.45 -18.76
C ILE A 431 19.71 11.93 -19.76
N GLU A 432 20.10 12.37 -20.95
CA GLU A 432 19.18 12.85 -21.98
C GLU A 432 18.28 11.76 -22.58
N ASN A 433 18.66 10.50 -22.41
CA ASN A 433 17.88 9.34 -22.83
C ASN A 433 17.19 8.62 -21.67
N SER A 434 17.06 9.26 -20.53
CA SER A 434 16.19 8.80 -19.43
C SER A 434 14.74 8.64 -19.91
N ILE A 435 14.02 7.69 -19.31
CA ILE A 435 12.69 7.32 -19.78
C ILE A 435 11.64 7.35 -18.67
N SER A 436 10.41 7.64 -19.05
CA SER A 436 9.26 7.62 -18.13
C SER A 436 7.99 7.18 -18.83
N ILE A 437 6.96 6.85 -18.04
CA ILE A 437 5.61 6.57 -18.53
C ILE A 437 4.59 6.91 -17.44
N LEU A 438 3.45 7.44 -17.84
CA LEU A 438 2.26 7.66 -17.02
C LEU A 438 1.17 6.64 -17.39
N PRO A 439 0.25 6.33 -16.48
CA PRO A 439 -0.78 5.32 -16.72
C PRO A 439 -1.87 5.75 -17.71
N THR A 440 -2.02 7.05 -17.96
CA THR A 440 -3.01 7.62 -18.90
C THR A 440 -2.33 8.57 -19.88
N GLY A 441 -2.62 9.85 -19.79
CA GLY A 441 -1.96 10.96 -20.47
C GLY A 441 -1.82 12.12 -19.48
N GLN A 442 -1.51 13.31 -19.97
CA GLN A 442 -1.34 14.50 -19.12
C GLN A 442 -2.48 15.52 -19.26
N SER A 443 -3.42 15.32 -20.18
CA SER A 443 -4.55 16.23 -20.37
C SER A 443 -5.77 15.77 -19.59
N GLY A 444 -6.42 16.69 -18.87
CA GLY A 444 -7.75 16.48 -18.28
C GLY A 444 -8.90 16.59 -19.29
N ASN A 445 -8.62 16.97 -20.53
CA ASN A 445 -9.61 17.10 -21.59
C ASN A 445 -9.67 15.84 -22.43
N GLN A 446 -10.80 15.13 -22.41
CA GLN A 446 -10.99 13.87 -23.14
C GLN A 446 -10.89 14.01 -24.68
N PHE A 447 -11.05 15.20 -25.23
CA PHE A 447 -10.88 15.48 -26.66
C PHE A 447 -9.41 15.75 -27.03
N SER A 448 -8.52 15.89 -26.05
CA SER A 448 -7.10 16.04 -26.31
C SER A 448 -6.48 14.71 -26.74
N LYS A 449 -5.59 14.74 -27.73
CA LYS A 449 -4.76 13.59 -28.07
C LYS A 449 -3.89 13.09 -26.91
N HIS A 450 -3.68 13.94 -25.89
CA HIS A 450 -2.88 13.64 -24.71
C HIS A 450 -3.71 13.19 -23.49
N TYR A 451 -4.97 12.83 -23.68
CA TYR A 451 -5.82 12.30 -22.62
C TYR A 451 -5.43 10.88 -22.20
N LYS A 452 -5.11 10.03 -23.18
CA LYS A 452 -4.80 8.61 -22.97
C LYS A 452 -3.64 8.08 -23.81
N ASP A 453 -2.81 8.94 -24.35
CA ASP A 453 -1.75 8.59 -25.31
C ASP A 453 -0.63 7.72 -24.72
N GLN A 454 -0.53 7.59 -23.41
CA GLN A 454 0.44 6.75 -22.74
C GLN A 454 -0.13 5.43 -22.19
N ALA A 455 -1.46 5.29 -22.16
CA ALA A 455 -2.10 4.16 -21.48
C ALA A 455 -1.68 2.80 -22.07
N GLU A 456 -1.72 2.62 -23.38
CA GLU A 456 -1.29 1.39 -24.03
C GLU A 456 0.19 1.08 -23.81
N MET A 457 1.03 2.11 -23.84
CA MET A 457 2.46 1.97 -23.52
C MET A 457 2.68 1.53 -22.07
N PHE A 458 1.91 2.10 -21.15
CA PHE A 458 2.01 1.75 -19.73
C PHE A 458 1.65 0.28 -19.48
N VAL A 459 0.52 -0.19 -20.01
CA VAL A 459 0.05 -1.57 -19.79
C VAL A 459 0.93 -2.61 -20.50
N THR A 460 1.59 -2.24 -21.61
CA THR A 460 2.54 -3.10 -22.33
C THR A 460 3.99 -2.96 -21.86
N GLY A 461 4.24 -2.24 -20.76
CA GLY A 461 5.58 -2.06 -20.19
C GLY A 461 6.53 -1.25 -21.07
N LYS A 462 6.01 -0.41 -21.96
CA LYS A 462 6.78 0.51 -22.81
C LYS A 462 6.95 1.86 -22.09
N PHE A 463 7.95 2.63 -22.55
CA PHE A 463 8.31 3.92 -21.99
C PHE A 463 8.54 4.91 -23.10
N ARG A 464 8.40 6.20 -22.78
CA ARG A 464 8.79 7.32 -23.63
C ARG A 464 10.04 8.00 -23.11
N LYS A 465 10.78 8.69 -23.96
CA LYS A 465 11.94 9.50 -23.59
C LYS A 465 11.51 10.70 -22.72
N MET A 466 12.26 10.99 -21.68
CA MET A 466 12.19 12.24 -20.93
C MET A 466 13.09 13.27 -21.60
N LYS A 467 12.51 14.16 -22.40
CA LYS A 467 13.28 15.16 -23.15
C LYS A 467 13.89 16.19 -22.21
N MET A 468 15.19 16.39 -22.29
CA MET A 468 15.96 17.39 -21.54
C MET A 468 16.74 18.33 -22.46
N ASN A 469 17.11 17.89 -23.66
CA ASN A 469 17.85 18.72 -24.60
C ASN A 469 16.96 19.86 -25.11
N LYS A 470 17.45 21.10 -24.97
CA LYS A 470 16.70 22.32 -25.30
C LYS A 470 16.29 22.37 -26.79
N GLU A 471 17.19 22.02 -27.70
CA GLU A 471 16.93 22.03 -29.14
C GLU A 471 15.90 20.97 -29.53
N GLU A 472 16.01 19.76 -28.95
CA GLU A 472 15.03 18.71 -29.15
C GLU A 472 13.64 19.14 -28.67
N ILE A 473 13.56 19.80 -27.50
CA ILE A 473 12.30 20.32 -26.94
C ILE A 473 11.69 21.37 -27.88
N ILE A 474 12.48 22.34 -28.32
CA ILE A 474 12.02 23.41 -29.22
C ILE A 474 11.50 22.84 -30.54
N ASN A 475 12.22 21.88 -31.13
CA ASN A 475 11.88 21.31 -32.42
C ASN A 475 10.68 20.34 -32.39
N THR A 476 10.31 19.82 -31.22
CA THR A 476 9.29 18.76 -31.08
C THR A 476 8.14 19.10 -30.18
N SER A 477 8.09 20.30 -29.63
CA SER A 477 7.08 20.74 -28.65
C SER A 477 6.42 22.04 -29.05
N THR A 478 5.23 22.31 -28.52
CA THR A 478 4.51 23.57 -28.70
C THR A 478 4.81 24.49 -27.53
N LEU A 479 5.17 25.73 -27.81
CA LEU A 479 5.37 26.75 -26.78
C LEU A 479 4.04 27.23 -26.23
N VAL A 480 3.88 27.17 -24.92
CA VAL A 480 2.74 27.75 -24.20
C VAL A 480 3.25 28.86 -23.29
N ASN A 481 2.71 30.05 -23.46
CA ASN A 481 3.06 31.22 -22.65
C ASN A 481 1.96 31.51 -21.64
N PHE A 482 2.31 31.52 -20.36
CA PHE A 482 1.44 31.96 -19.28
C PHE A 482 1.72 33.44 -19.01
N LYS A 483 0.68 34.28 -19.10
CA LYS A 483 0.76 35.70 -18.79
C LYS A 483 -0.17 36.02 -17.65
N PRO A 484 0.21 36.89 -16.69
CA PRO A 484 -0.70 37.36 -15.68
C PRO A 484 -1.84 38.10 -16.36
N LYS A 485 -3.06 37.91 -15.86
CA LYS A 485 -4.21 38.72 -16.25
C LYS A 485 -4.20 39.94 -15.32
N PHE A 486 -3.90 41.13 -15.87
CA PHE A 486 -3.99 42.39 -15.16
C PHE A 486 -5.45 42.82 -15.06
#